data_67502ee2504b8cdcacb148bf0caaed0c
#
_entry.id   67502ee2504b8cdcacb148bf0caaed0c
#
_cell.length_a   1.000
_cell.length_b   1.000
_cell.length_c   1.000
_cell.angle_alpha   90.00
_cell.angle_beta   90.00
_cell.angle_gamma   90.00
#
_symmetry.space_group_name_H-M   'P 1'
#
loop_
_entity.id
_entity.type
_entity.pdbx_description
1 polymer ?
#
loop_
_entity_poly.entity_id
_entity_poly.type
_entity_poly.pdbx_seq_one_letter_code
_entity_poly.pdbx_strand_id
1 'polypeptide(L)'
;MKQLALVVLMLAATPALAGETAAVADLAWMSGSWAQETPGGTVRETWMPPYDNAMAGMTQTHRQGRPVVTEFSTITAEPAGVTFTAYLKGQPPTPFVLKPGKPGEAVFENLTHDFPQRVIYRQCDVGLCARIEGTIGGKAQGMDWRYRRLP
;
A
#
# COMPACT_ATOMS: atom_id res chain seq x y z
N MET A 1 59.68 -37.66 19.80
CA MET A 1 58.52 -37.55 18.88
C MET A 1 57.53 -36.55 19.47
N LYS A 2 57.45 -35.36 18.87
CA LYS A 2 56.54 -34.28 19.34
C LYS A 2 55.29 -34.33 18.45
N GLN A 3 54.13 -34.60 19.06
CA GLN A 3 52.86 -34.59 18.35
C GLN A 3 52.36 -33.13 18.27
N LEU A 4 52.14 -32.64 17.07
CA LEU A 4 51.54 -31.31 16.79
C LEU A 4 50.02 -31.48 16.78
N ALA A 5 49.34 -30.91 17.74
CA ALA A 5 47.88 -30.87 17.76
C ALA A 5 47.37 -29.72 16.85
N LEU A 6 46.65 -30.10 15.79
CA LEU A 6 46.00 -29.19 14.87
C LEU A 6 44.66 -28.73 15.47
N VAL A 7 44.58 -27.49 15.92
CA VAL A 7 43.32 -26.89 16.37
C VAL A 7 42.58 -26.39 15.14
N VAL A 8 41.46 -27.05 14.77
CA VAL A 8 40.56 -26.62 13.72
C VAL A 8 39.55 -25.61 14.34
N LEU A 9 39.71 -24.34 14.03
CA LEU A 9 38.78 -23.30 14.41
C LEU A 9 37.58 -23.35 13.46
N MET A 10 36.44 -23.89 13.92
CA MET A 10 35.18 -23.79 13.19
C MET A 10 34.60 -22.40 13.33
N LEU A 11 34.62 -21.60 12.26
CA LEU A 11 33.84 -20.40 12.17
C LEU A 11 32.35 -20.79 12.00
N ALA A 12 31.54 -20.59 13.02
CA ALA A 12 30.09 -20.64 12.91
C ALA A 12 29.62 -19.44 12.11
N ALA A 13 29.18 -19.67 10.87
CA ALA A 13 28.47 -18.63 10.11
C ALA A 13 27.09 -18.41 10.76
N THR A 14 26.87 -17.23 11.35
CA THR A 14 25.55 -16.80 11.78
C THR A 14 24.67 -16.61 10.55
N PRO A 15 23.48 -17.25 10.47
CA PRO A 15 22.55 -16.95 9.39
C PRO A 15 22.15 -15.47 9.49
N ALA A 16 22.36 -14.71 8.42
CA ALA A 16 21.78 -13.39 8.27
C ALA A 16 20.26 -13.58 8.32
N LEU A 17 19.59 -12.93 9.28
CA LEU A 17 18.15 -12.81 9.29
C LEU A 17 17.78 -12.07 7.98
N ALA A 18 17.28 -12.82 6.99
CA ALA A 18 16.62 -12.23 5.85
C ALA A 18 15.45 -11.41 6.42
N GLY A 19 15.47 -10.10 6.24
CA GLY A 19 14.37 -9.24 6.66
C GLY A 19 13.07 -9.79 6.07
N GLU A 20 12.08 -10.01 6.91
CA GLU A 20 10.78 -10.55 6.53
C GLU A 20 10.20 -9.63 5.43
N THR A 21 10.04 -10.16 4.22
CA THR A 21 9.43 -9.41 3.11
C THR A 21 7.95 -9.26 3.41
N ALA A 22 7.44 -8.03 3.40
CA ALA A 22 6.02 -7.76 3.61
C ALA A 22 5.16 -8.64 2.69
N ALA A 23 4.14 -9.25 3.25
CA ALA A 23 3.17 -10.05 2.53
C ALA A 23 1.88 -9.28 2.29
N VAL A 24 1.12 -9.64 1.24
CA VAL A 24 -0.21 -9.04 1.01
C VAL A 24 -1.14 -9.28 2.20
N ALA A 25 -0.98 -10.41 2.89
CA ALA A 25 -1.73 -10.76 4.10
C ALA A 25 -1.56 -9.73 5.25
N ASP A 26 -0.41 -9.07 5.34
CA ASP A 26 -0.14 -8.04 6.36
C ASP A 26 -1.01 -6.79 6.19
N LEU A 27 -1.66 -6.64 5.02
CA LEU A 27 -2.56 -5.56 4.69
C LEU A 27 -4.04 -5.88 4.93
N ALA A 28 -4.36 -7.04 5.53
CA ALA A 28 -5.73 -7.48 5.84
C ALA A 28 -6.54 -6.43 6.63
N TRP A 29 -5.88 -5.56 7.39
CA TRP A 29 -6.50 -4.47 8.15
C TRP A 29 -7.19 -3.41 7.25
N MET A 30 -6.86 -3.33 5.96
CA MET A 30 -7.54 -2.46 4.99
C MET A 30 -8.90 -3.01 4.57
N SER A 31 -9.15 -4.32 4.76
CA SER A 31 -10.35 -5.01 4.28
C SER A 31 -11.63 -4.44 4.88
N GLY A 32 -12.66 -4.32 4.04
CA GLY A 32 -13.97 -3.84 4.43
C GLY A 32 -14.47 -2.72 3.54
N SER A 33 -15.61 -2.15 3.92
CA SER A 33 -16.24 -1.02 3.23
C SER A 33 -16.09 0.24 4.08
N TRP A 34 -15.69 1.30 3.45
CA TRP A 34 -15.31 2.56 4.06
C TRP A 34 -16.00 3.74 3.37
N ALA A 35 -16.28 4.80 4.10
CA ALA A 35 -16.83 6.02 3.51
C ALA A 35 -16.33 7.28 4.20
N GLN A 36 -16.12 8.31 3.39
CA GLN A 36 -15.99 9.70 3.83
C GLN A 36 -17.11 10.52 3.22
N GLU A 37 -17.84 11.22 4.04
CA GLU A 37 -18.87 12.17 3.62
C GLU A 37 -18.38 13.60 3.84
N THR A 38 -18.62 14.46 2.88
CA THR A 38 -18.34 15.89 2.92
C THR A 38 -19.55 16.67 2.38
N PRO A 39 -19.69 17.96 2.65
CA PRO A 39 -20.75 18.76 2.06
C PRO A 39 -20.79 18.72 0.52
N GLY A 40 -19.66 18.43 -0.13
CA GLY A 40 -19.53 18.37 -1.59
C GLY A 40 -19.76 16.99 -2.21
N GLY A 41 -19.93 15.94 -1.39
CA GLY A 41 -20.13 14.58 -1.90
C GLY A 41 -19.64 13.48 -0.97
N THR A 42 -19.61 12.27 -1.51
CA THR A 42 -19.21 11.05 -0.77
C THR A 42 -18.15 10.32 -1.54
N VAL A 43 -17.12 9.84 -0.85
CA VAL A 43 -16.18 8.86 -1.37
C VAL A 43 -16.38 7.55 -0.60
N ARG A 44 -16.56 6.46 -1.34
CA ARG A 44 -16.63 5.12 -0.78
C ARG A 44 -15.49 4.29 -1.31
N GLU A 45 -14.91 3.48 -0.45
CA GLU A 45 -13.84 2.57 -0.81
C GLU A 45 -14.10 1.20 -0.19
N THR A 46 -13.94 0.15 -0.97
CA THR A 46 -14.13 -1.23 -0.49
C THR A 46 -12.91 -2.04 -0.89
N TRP A 47 -12.35 -2.76 0.08
CA TRP A 47 -11.27 -3.71 -0.11
C TRP A 47 -11.73 -5.12 0.23
N MET A 48 -11.53 -6.04 -0.69
CA MET A 48 -11.71 -7.47 -0.42
C MET A 48 -10.61 -7.94 0.54
N PRO A 49 -10.89 -8.93 1.41
CA PRO A 49 -9.84 -9.57 2.20
C PRO A 49 -8.75 -10.15 1.30
N PRO A 50 -7.50 -10.26 1.81
CA PRO A 50 -6.46 -10.98 1.08
C PRO A 50 -6.92 -12.40 0.74
N TYR A 51 -6.73 -12.79 -0.51
CA TYR A 51 -6.90 -14.15 -0.97
C TYR A 51 -5.64 -14.54 -1.74
N ASP A 52 -4.95 -15.57 -1.24
CA ASP A 52 -3.61 -15.91 -1.70
C ASP A 52 -2.69 -14.66 -1.65
N ASN A 53 -2.09 -14.29 -2.74
CA ASN A 53 -1.15 -13.18 -2.85
C ASN A 53 -1.76 -11.89 -3.44
N ALA A 54 -3.08 -11.69 -3.27
CA ALA A 54 -3.79 -10.57 -3.86
C ALA A 54 -4.88 -9.99 -2.97
N MET A 55 -5.13 -8.68 -3.11
CA MET A 55 -6.35 -7.97 -2.69
C MET A 55 -6.87 -7.16 -3.87
N ALA A 56 -8.20 -6.99 -3.94
CA ALA A 56 -8.84 -6.10 -4.90
C ALA A 56 -9.63 -5.01 -4.16
N GLY A 57 -9.57 -3.80 -4.69
CA GLY A 57 -10.27 -2.64 -4.16
C GLY A 57 -11.05 -1.88 -5.23
N MET A 58 -12.07 -1.16 -4.79
CA MET A 58 -12.87 -0.29 -5.64
C MET A 58 -13.18 1.00 -4.89
N THR A 59 -12.96 2.13 -5.55
CA THR A 59 -13.33 3.45 -5.05
C THR A 59 -14.45 4.03 -5.89
N GLN A 60 -15.46 4.61 -5.24
CA GLN A 60 -16.56 5.33 -5.87
C GLN A 60 -16.61 6.75 -5.32
N THR A 61 -16.44 7.73 -6.19
CA THR A 61 -16.54 9.14 -5.86
C THR A 61 -17.81 9.73 -6.44
N HIS A 62 -18.72 10.16 -5.57
CA HIS A 62 -19.91 10.94 -5.92
C HIS A 62 -19.68 12.40 -5.57
N ARG A 63 -19.95 13.30 -6.49
CA ARG A 63 -19.99 14.75 -6.29
C ARG A 63 -21.32 15.27 -6.79
N GLN A 64 -21.90 16.23 -6.05
CA GLN A 64 -23.20 16.81 -6.43
C GLN A 64 -23.17 17.33 -7.88
N GLY A 65 -24.18 16.95 -8.67
CA GLY A 65 -24.32 17.37 -10.06
C GLY A 65 -23.33 16.69 -11.03
N ARG A 66 -22.61 15.65 -10.62
CA ARG A 66 -21.67 14.91 -11.49
C ARG A 66 -21.96 13.41 -11.46
N PRO A 67 -21.70 12.69 -12.56
CA PRO A 67 -21.72 11.23 -12.56
C PRO A 67 -20.76 10.65 -11.50
N VAL A 68 -21.10 9.49 -10.98
CA VAL A 68 -20.20 8.73 -10.11
C VAL A 68 -18.96 8.30 -10.90
N VAL A 69 -17.79 8.57 -10.33
CA VAL A 69 -16.51 8.04 -10.84
C VAL A 69 -16.21 6.75 -10.08
N THR A 70 -15.89 5.69 -10.81
CA THR A 70 -15.49 4.40 -10.23
C THR A 70 -14.08 4.08 -10.70
N GLU A 71 -13.22 3.71 -9.75
CA GLU A 71 -11.82 3.36 -9.97
C GLU A 71 -11.54 2.02 -9.31
N PHE A 72 -10.68 1.21 -9.92
CA PHE A 72 -10.29 -0.09 -9.40
C PHE A 72 -8.82 -0.08 -9.01
N SER A 73 -8.49 -0.89 -8.03
CA SER A 73 -7.11 -1.08 -7.59
C SER A 73 -6.88 -2.53 -7.21
N THR A 74 -5.65 -2.99 -7.37
CA THR A 74 -5.20 -4.27 -6.84
C THR A 74 -3.98 -4.07 -5.96
N ILE A 75 -3.77 -4.98 -5.02
CA ILE A 75 -2.50 -5.13 -4.30
C ILE A 75 -2.09 -6.57 -4.51
N THR A 76 -0.93 -6.80 -5.13
CA THR A 76 -0.45 -8.12 -5.53
C THR A 76 1.02 -8.31 -5.13
N ALA A 77 1.43 -9.56 -4.86
CA ALA A 77 2.85 -9.87 -4.70
C ALA A 77 3.48 -9.99 -6.09
N GLU A 78 4.40 -9.08 -6.39
CA GLU A 78 5.12 -9.00 -7.65
C GLU A 78 6.63 -9.23 -7.42
N PRO A 79 7.43 -9.51 -8.46
CA PRO A 79 8.89 -9.66 -8.29
C PRO A 79 9.58 -8.45 -7.67
N ALA A 80 9.02 -7.24 -7.85
CA ALA A 80 9.53 -6.00 -7.26
C ALA A 80 9.11 -5.81 -5.79
N GLY A 81 8.21 -6.67 -5.26
CA GLY A 81 7.60 -6.57 -3.94
C GLY A 81 6.08 -6.42 -4.02
N VAL A 82 5.44 -6.28 -2.87
CA VAL A 82 4.00 -6.03 -2.79
C VAL A 82 3.68 -4.72 -3.51
N THR A 83 2.80 -4.79 -4.51
CA THR A 83 2.55 -3.69 -5.45
C THR A 83 1.07 -3.32 -5.47
N PHE A 84 0.77 -2.04 -5.20
CA PHE A 84 -0.53 -1.42 -5.45
C PHE A 84 -0.58 -0.97 -6.92
N THR A 85 -1.62 -1.37 -7.65
CA THR A 85 -1.82 -0.93 -9.03
C THR A 85 -3.17 -0.22 -9.15
N ALA A 86 -3.14 1.04 -9.60
CA ALA A 86 -4.33 1.84 -9.90
C ALA A 86 -4.79 1.62 -11.35
N TYR A 87 -6.09 1.42 -11.53
CA TYR A 87 -6.73 1.28 -12.85
C TYR A 87 -7.72 2.42 -13.05
N LEU A 88 -7.28 3.47 -13.69
CA LEU A 88 -8.06 4.67 -13.96
C LEU A 88 -8.57 4.67 -15.40
N LYS A 89 -9.82 5.10 -15.59
CA LYS A 89 -10.44 5.15 -16.92
C LYS A 89 -9.63 6.00 -17.89
N GLY A 90 -9.20 5.40 -19.00
CA GLY A 90 -8.45 6.10 -20.07
C GLY A 90 -6.97 6.32 -19.78
N GLN A 91 -6.45 5.71 -18.71
CA GLN A 91 -5.02 5.74 -18.38
C GLN A 91 -4.46 4.31 -18.33
N PRO A 92 -3.17 4.11 -18.59
CA PRO A 92 -2.53 2.82 -18.35
C PRO A 92 -2.51 2.49 -16.86
N PRO A 93 -2.53 1.18 -16.49
CA PRO A 93 -2.35 0.77 -15.10
C PRO A 93 -1.05 1.33 -14.52
N THR A 94 -1.13 1.90 -13.32
CA THR A 94 0.02 2.54 -12.67
C THR A 94 0.41 1.78 -11.40
N PRO A 95 1.58 1.11 -11.38
CA PRO A 95 2.06 0.38 -10.21
C PRO A 95 2.82 1.28 -9.25
N PHE A 96 2.70 0.97 -7.94
CA PHE A 96 3.44 1.57 -6.82
C PHE A 96 3.89 0.45 -5.90
N VAL A 97 5.19 0.38 -5.58
CA VAL A 97 5.77 -0.69 -4.77
C VAL A 97 5.72 -0.33 -3.29
N LEU A 98 5.29 -1.28 -2.45
CA LEU A 98 5.26 -1.12 -1.00
C LEU A 98 6.67 -0.89 -0.45
N LYS A 99 6.81 0.13 0.37
CA LYS A 99 8.04 0.46 1.09
C LYS A 99 8.02 -0.17 2.48
N PRO A 100 9.18 -0.51 3.04
CA PRO A 100 9.26 -0.88 4.44
C PRO A 100 8.60 0.20 5.32
N GLY A 101 7.74 -0.22 6.22
CA GLY A 101 6.94 0.67 7.06
C GLY A 101 6.70 0.07 8.44
N LYS A 102 5.81 0.66 9.19
CA LYS A 102 5.39 0.22 10.52
C LYS A 102 4.01 -0.48 10.46
N PRO A 103 3.67 -1.31 11.41
CA PRO A 103 2.36 -1.93 11.49
C PRO A 103 1.22 -0.89 11.42
N GLY A 104 0.17 -1.20 10.65
CA GLY A 104 -0.97 -0.30 10.46
C GLY A 104 -0.71 0.88 9.51
N GLU A 105 0.41 0.86 8.77
CA GLU A 105 0.71 1.81 7.72
C GLU A 105 1.23 1.08 6.47
N ALA A 106 0.76 1.48 5.30
CA ALA A 106 1.24 1.01 4.00
C ALA A 106 1.56 2.23 3.14
N VAL A 107 2.81 2.35 2.71
CA VAL A 107 3.30 3.41 1.82
C VAL A 107 3.71 2.77 0.51
N PHE A 108 2.93 2.97 -0.54
CA PHE A 108 3.23 2.51 -1.90
C PHE A 108 3.85 3.65 -2.69
N GLU A 109 4.97 3.42 -3.35
CA GLU A 109 5.76 4.46 -3.98
C GLU A 109 6.09 4.17 -5.45
N ASN A 110 5.97 5.21 -6.29
CA ASN A 110 6.46 5.28 -7.65
C ASN A 110 6.99 6.70 -7.91
N LEU A 111 8.27 6.93 -7.65
CA LEU A 111 8.90 8.26 -7.79
C LEU A 111 9.04 8.72 -9.24
N THR A 112 8.86 7.83 -10.22
CA THR A 112 8.92 8.16 -11.65
C THR A 112 7.57 8.57 -12.23
N HIS A 113 6.46 8.36 -11.45
CA HIS A 113 5.14 8.83 -11.83
C HIS A 113 5.05 10.36 -11.66
N ASP A 114 4.24 11.02 -12.49
CA ASP A 114 4.06 12.47 -12.42
C ASP A 114 3.35 12.91 -11.14
N PHE A 115 2.12 12.44 -10.90
CA PHE A 115 1.38 12.61 -9.65
C PHE A 115 0.22 11.59 -9.60
N PRO A 116 0.03 10.94 -8.42
CA PRO A 116 0.86 10.97 -7.22
C PRO A 116 2.15 10.14 -7.37
N GLN A 117 3.16 10.41 -6.52
CA GLN A 117 4.32 9.54 -6.35
C GLN A 117 4.16 8.56 -5.20
N ARG A 118 3.22 8.81 -4.28
CA ARG A 118 2.89 7.91 -3.16
C ARG A 118 1.40 7.76 -2.98
N VAL A 119 0.99 6.54 -2.66
CA VAL A 119 -0.33 6.17 -2.16
C VAL A 119 -0.13 5.60 -0.76
N ILE A 120 -0.78 6.17 0.23
CA ILE A 120 -0.53 5.87 1.64
C ILE A 120 -1.86 5.49 2.29
N TYR A 121 -1.88 4.35 2.98
CA TYR A 121 -2.97 3.94 3.86
C TYR A 121 -2.49 3.83 5.29
N ARG A 122 -3.34 4.20 6.26
CA ARG A 122 -3.05 4.11 7.69
C ARG A 122 -4.30 3.75 8.47
N GLN A 123 -4.12 2.93 9.50
CA GLN A 123 -5.09 2.85 10.58
C GLN A 123 -5.10 4.18 11.35
N CYS A 124 -6.27 4.73 11.61
CA CYS A 124 -6.41 5.99 12.33
C CYS A 124 -7.64 5.96 13.25
N ASP A 125 -7.85 7.01 14.03
CA ASP A 125 -8.92 7.14 15.02
C ASP A 125 -10.34 6.93 14.46
N VAL A 126 -10.57 7.32 13.20
CA VAL A 126 -11.88 7.15 12.53
C VAL A 126 -12.02 5.80 11.81
N GLY A 127 -10.95 5.05 11.65
CA GLY A 127 -10.90 3.75 10.98
C GLY A 127 -9.77 3.65 9.96
N LEU A 128 -10.00 4.04 8.71
CA LEU A 128 -9.01 4.02 7.63
C LEU A 128 -8.72 5.46 7.17
N CYS A 129 -7.45 5.84 7.14
CA CYS A 129 -6.99 7.07 6.52
C CYS A 129 -6.19 6.76 5.27
N ALA A 130 -6.49 7.45 4.18
CA ALA A 130 -5.73 7.37 2.94
C ALA A 130 -5.16 8.75 2.58
N ARG A 131 -4.03 8.73 1.88
CA ARG A 131 -3.40 9.93 1.34
C ARG A 131 -2.73 9.60 0.03
N ILE A 132 -2.86 10.48 -0.94
CA ILE A 132 -1.95 10.52 -2.08
C ILE A 132 -1.09 11.76 -1.97
N GLU A 133 0.18 11.65 -2.36
CA GLU A 133 1.09 12.79 -2.34
C GLU A 133 2.16 12.71 -3.41
N GLY A 134 2.76 13.85 -3.69
CA GLY A 134 3.84 13.96 -4.66
C GLY A 134 4.19 15.41 -4.94
N THR A 135 4.81 15.63 -6.10
CA THR A 135 5.25 16.95 -6.55
C THR A 135 4.64 17.25 -7.92
N ILE A 136 4.01 18.42 -8.07
CA ILE A 136 3.54 18.94 -9.35
C ILE A 136 4.22 20.28 -9.60
N GLY A 137 4.95 20.40 -10.70
CA GLY A 137 5.68 21.64 -11.04
C GLY A 137 6.66 22.08 -9.95
N GLY A 138 7.33 21.14 -9.28
CA GLY A 138 8.29 21.40 -8.21
C GLY A 138 7.67 21.74 -6.85
N LYS A 139 6.34 21.72 -6.72
CA LYS A 139 5.62 22.01 -5.46
C LYS A 139 5.02 20.73 -4.88
N ALA A 140 5.22 20.51 -3.59
CA ALA A 140 4.59 19.40 -2.87
C ALA A 140 3.06 19.56 -2.87
N GLN A 141 2.36 18.46 -3.19
CA GLN A 141 0.91 18.37 -3.22
C GLN A 141 0.46 17.11 -2.50
N GLY A 142 -0.76 17.10 -1.98
CA GLY A 142 -1.35 15.92 -1.38
C GLY A 142 -2.86 16.07 -1.18
N MET A 143 -3.53 14.93 -1.13
CA MET A 143 -4.96 14.85 -0.79
C MET A 143 -5.15 13.77 0.26
N ASP A 144 -5.99 14.05 1.25
CA ASP A 144 -6.26 13.18 2.39
C ASP A 144 -7.72 12.74 2.39
N TRP A 145 -7.94 11.49 2.81
CA TRP A 145 -9.26 10.93 3.11
C TRP A 145 -9.25 10.35 4.51
N ARG A 146 -10.36 10.53 5.23
CA ARG A 146 -10.61 9.98 6.56
C ARG A 146 -11.91 9.19 6.50
N TYR A 147 -11.76 7.90 6.37
CA TYR A 147 -12.88 6.99 6.16
C TYR A 147 -13.36 6.38 7.48
N ARG A 148 -14.66 6.43 7.73
CA ARG A 148 -15.31 5.57 8.72
C ARG A 148 -15.71 4.23 8.11
N ARG A 149 -15.71 3.19 8.90
CA ARG A 149 -16.18 1.88 8.45
C ARG A 149 -17.70 1.92 8.22
N LEU A 150 -18.13 1.30 7.13
CA LEU A 150 -19.53 1.02 6.86
C LEU A 150 -19.93 -0.31 7.53
N PRO A 151 -21.22 -0.48 7.93
CA PRO A 151 -21.75 -1.73 8.46
C PRO A 151 -21.57 -2.91 7.53
#